data_7b4f387c2c208b19b00b7ae4e8551027
#
_entry.id   7b4f387c2c208b19b00b7ae4e8551027
#
_cell.length_a   1.000
_cell.length_b   1.000
_cell.length_c   1.000
_cell.angle_alpha   90.00
_cell.angle_beta   90.00
_cell.angle_gamma   90.00
#
_symmetry.space_group_name_H-M   'P 1'
#
loop_
_entity.id
_entity.type
_entity.pdbx_description
1 polymer ?
#
loop_
_entity_poly.entity_id
_entity_poly.type
_entity_poly.pdbx_seq_one_letter_code
_entity_poly.pdbx_strand_id
1 'polypeptide(L)'
;MDEVYAALKKEGFSQKKGASAWCRSDTKIDIMRLEFYSVSICDKWRVPVGSFSIKPSCYFPFMPSLQAGRLWPDTLEMDSLSDFYSQMRLKVFKGIKQIKQPENQSFLRAVLNKVSGPKIEPEPLNIWWIGIDEKAFIQVTEDVIRQIQNKALVFYKRLESKNELIRTLMEDKDVWGCDTEEGIYDFGGNDSIKGLCYTGFTAMHIERFDVAKESLERCLDKLMDKYEKFQKNTMYEGKDGLERKVFDESLIACIENKLSEIKLLRP
;
A
#
# COMPACT_ATOMS: atom_id res chain seq x y z
N MET A 1 -1.24 14.72 17.35
CA MET A 1 -1.36 14.52 15.87
C MET A 1 -0.88 15.74 15.09
N ASP A 2 -1.14 16.94 15.54
CA ASP A 2 -0.67 18.16 14.85
C ASP A 2 0.85 18.23 14.76
N GLU A 3 1.57 17.70 15.75
CA GLU A 3 3.02 17.59 15.74
C GLU A 3 3.54 16.65 14.65
N VAL A 4 2.85 15.52 14.42
CA VAL A 4 3.19 14.61 13.31
C VAL A 4 3.00 15.32 11.97
N TYR A 5 1.91 16.06 11.81
CA TYR A 5 1.70 16.83 10.59
C TYR A 5 2.66 18.01 10.46
N ALA A 6 3.04 18.65 11.55
CA ALA A 6 4.06 19.68 11.55
C ALA A 6 5.43 19.14 11.11
N ALA A 7 5.79 17.93 11.54
CA ALA A 7 6.98 17.23 11.08
C ALA A 7 6.89 16.89 9.59
N LEU A 8 5.79 16.31 9.13
CA LEU A 8 5.56 15.99 7.72
C LEU A 8 5.61 17.24 6.82
N LYS A 9 5.07 18.37 7.29
CA LYS A 9 5.09 19.64 6.55
C LYS A 9 6.51 20.14 6.29
N LYS A 10 7.43 19.95 7.24
CA LYS A 10 8.85 20.30 7.06
C LYS A 10 9.52 19.45 5.97
N GLU A 11 9.01 18.26 5.72
CA GLU A 11 9.47 17.33 4.70
C GLU A 11 8.71 17.45 3.37
N GLY A 12 7.98 18.54 3.17
CA GLY A 12 7.29 18.84 1.92
C GLY A 12 5.84 18.33 1.80
N PHE A 13 5.31 17.65 2.82
CA PHE A 13 3.89 17.23 2.83
C PHE A 13 2.98 18.42 3.08
N SER A 14 2.82 19.23 2.04
CA SER A 14 2.10 20.52 2.13
C SER A 14 0.59 20.40 2.09
N GLN A 15 0.07 19.28 1.62
CA GLN A 15 -1.36 19.03 1.49
C GLN A 15 -1.84 18.04 2.56
N LYS A 16 -3.00 18.30 3.16
CA LYS A 16 -3.60 17.45 4.19
C LYS A 16 -5.11 17.38 4.00
N LYS A 17 -5.67 16.17 4.10
CA LYS A 17 -7.11 15.94 4.19
C LYS A 17 -7.40 14.81 5.16
N GLY A 18 -8.17 15.09 6.21
CA GLY A 18 -8.46 14.11 7.24
C GLY A 18 -7.18 13.54 7.86
N ALA A 19 -7.03 12.25 7.81
CA ALA A 19 -5.89 11.50 8.35
C ALA A 19 -4.76 11.26 7.33
N SER A 20 -4.81 11.89 6.15
CA SER A 20 -3.81 11.74 5.10
C SER A 20 -3.09 13.07 4.84
N ALA A 21 -1.78 12.97 4.63
CA ALA A 21 -0.95 14.06 4.13
C ALA A 21 -0.18 13.59 2.91
N TRP A 22 0.16 14.49 2.00
CA TRP A 22 0.94 14.14 0.83
C TRP A 22 1.84 15.24 0.30
N CYS A 23 2.82 14.79 -0.46
CA CYS A 23 3.75 15.58 -1.21
C CYS A 23 3.69 15.15 -2.68
N ARG A 24 3.61 16.11 -3.59
CA ARG A 24 3.64 15.86 -5.03
C ARG A 24 5.01 16.23 -5.57
N SER A 25 5.58 15.34 -6.35
CA SER A 25 6.71 15.61 -7.24
C SER A 25 6.28 15.43 -8.70
N ASP A 26 7.19 15.71 -9.64
CA ASP A 26 6.91 15.56 -11.07
C ASP A 26 6.63 14.10 -11.47
N THR A 27 7.14 13.15 -10.73
CA THR A 27 7.11 11.72 -11.08
C THR A 27 6.20 10.88 -10.22
N LYS A 28 5.90 11.32 -8.99
CA LYS A 28 5.10 10.55 -8.03
C LYS A 28 4.40 11.45 -7.01
N ILE A 29 3.46 10.87 -6.33
CA ILE A 29 2.80 11.48 -5.17
C ILE A 29 3.07 10.57 -3.96
N ASP A 30 3.79 11.10 -2.99
CA ASP A 30 4.02 10.44 -1.72
C ASP A 30 2.87 10.70 -0.78
N ILE A 31 2.31 9.64 -0.20
CA ILE A 31 1.11 9.70 0.62
C ILE A 31 1.42 9.07 1.98
N MET A 32 1.21 9.84 3.04
CA MET A 32 1.25 9.37 4.41
C MET A 32 -0.17 9.34 4.97
N ARG A 33 -0.68 8.15 5.27
CA ARG A 33 -1.99 7.98 5.87
C ARG A 33 -1.87 7.44 7.29
N LEU A 34 -2.58 8.08 8.20
CA LEU A 34 -2.80 7.59 9.56
C LEU A 34 -4.16 6.91 9.60
N GLU A 35 -4.19 5.62 9.82
CA GLU A 35 -5.43 4.85 9.86
C GLU A 35 -5.80 4.56 11.30
N PHE A 36 -6.81 5.27 11.80
CA PHE A 36 -7.39 5.02 13.12
C PHE A 36 -8.35 3.84 13.05
N TYR A 37 -8.23 2.92 13.99
CA TYR A 37 -9.07 1.75 14.04
C TYR A 37 -10.41 2.04 14.70
N SER A 38 -11.49 1.56 14.07
CA SER A 38 -12.80 1.55 14.70
C SER A 38 -12.83 0.60 15.90
N VAL A 39 -13.78 0.76 16.79
CA VAL A 39 -13.95 -0.12 17.95
C VAL A 39 -14.02 -1.60 17.52
N SER A 40 -14.78 -1.90 16.46
CA SER A 40 -14.91 -3.26 15.94
C SER A 40 -13.60 -3.85 15.43
N ILE A 41 -12.75 -3.02 14.79
CA ILE A 41 -11.40 -3.45 14.36
C ILE A 41 -10.51 -3.66 15.57
N CYS A 42 -10.55 -2.75 16.56
CA CYS A 42 -9.80 -2.91 17.80
C CYS A 42 -10.15 -4.20 18.52
N ASP A 43 -11.44 -4.56 18.57
CA ASP A 43 -11.90 -5.80 19.20
C ASP A 43 -11.43 -7.03 18.41
N LYS A 44 -11.56 -7.00 17.06
CA LYS A 44 -11.10 -8.07 16.19
C LYS A 44 -9.60 -8.34 16.33
N TRP A 45 -8.80 -7.29 16.42
CA TRP A 45 -7.34 -7.36 16.47
C TRP A 45 -6.80 -7.38 17.92
N ARG A 46 -7.71 -7.32 18.90
CA ARG A 46 -7.37 -7.31 20.34
C ARG A 46 -6.41 -6.18 20.73
N VAL A 47 -6.57 -5.03 20.10
CA VAL A 47 -5.81 -3.81 20.40
C VAL A 47 -6.68 -2.78 21.12
N PRO A 48 -6.12 -1.85 21.89
CA PRO A 48 -6.89 -0.82 22.58
C PRO A 48 -7.66 0.09 21.63
N VAL A 49 -8.80 0.61 22.10
CA VAL A 49 -9.50 1.69 21.41
C VAL A 49 -8.60 2.93 21.35
N GLY A 50 -8.56 3.60 20.19
CA GLY A 50 -7.60 4.68 19.93
C GLY A 50 -6.28 4.21 19.32
N SER A 51 -6.19 2.93 18.96
CA SER A 51 -5.07 2.41 18.19
C SER A 51 -5.15 2.88 16.73
N PHE A 52 -3.98 3.03 16.11
CA PHE A 52 -3.84 3.44 14.72
C PHE A 52 -2.60 2.81 14.08
N SER A 53 -2.56 2.81 12.78
CA SER A 53 -1.37 2.47 12.00
C SER A 53 -0.97 3.61 11.08
N ILE A 54 0.28 3.57 10.60
CA ILE A 54 0.79 4.48 9.58
C ILE A 54 0.95 3.69 8.29
N LYS A 55 0.47 4.26 7.19
CA LYS A 55 0.55 3.66 5.86
C LYS A 55 1.24 4.61 4.89
N PRO A 56 2.58 4.55 4.82
CA PRO A 56 3.31 5.23 3.77
C PRO A 56 3.06 4.53 2.44
N SER A 57 2.76 5.30 1.41
CA SER A 57 2.49 4.78 0.08
C SER A 57 2.90 5.78 -1.00
N CYS A 58 3.07 5.30 -2.22
CA CYS A 58 3.31 6.13 -3.38
C CYS A 58 2.25 5.86 -4.44
N TYR A 59 1.87 6.90 -5.14
CA TYR A 59 1.12 6.83 -6.37
C TYR A 59 1.99 7.36 -7.51
N PHE A 60 2.06 6.62 -8.61
CA PHE A 60 2.80 6.97 -9.82
C PHE A 60 1.80 7.19 -10.97
N PRO A 61 1.69 8.43 -11.49
CA PRO A 61 0.70 8.75 -12.53
C PRO A 61 0.86 7.98 -13.83
N PHE A 62 2.04 7.44 -14.10
CA PHE A 62 2.33 6.64 -15.30
C PHE A 62 2.02 5.15 -15.17
N MET A 63 1.64 4.68 -13.97
CA MET A 63 1.26 3.28 -13.73
C MET A 63 -0.24 3.16 -13.44
N PRO A 64 -0.93 2.14 -13.99
CA PRO A 64 -2.32 1.89 -13.63
C PRO A 64 -2.44 1.45 -12.18
N SER A 65 -3.55 1.77 -11.53
CA SER A 65 -3.87 1.18 -10.22
C SER A 65 -4.55 -0.17 -10.41
N LEU A 66 -4.10 -1.18 -9.69
CA LEU A 66 -4.69 -2.52 -9.74
C LEU A 66 -5.54 -2.85 -8.50
N GLN A 67 -5.91 -1.84 -7.72
CA GLN A 67 -6.66 -2.03 -6.46
C GLN A 67 -7.94 -1.19 -6.37
N ALA A 68 -8.06 -0.14 -7.15
CA ALA A 68 -9.12 0.85 -6.99
C ALA A 68 -10.40 0.56 -7.80
N GLY A 69 -10.51 -0.60 -8.43
CA GLY A 69 -11.62 -0.93 -9.32
C GLY A 69 -11.63 -0.18 -10.66
N ARG A 70 -10.72 0.78 -10.83
CA ARG A 70 -10.45 1.51 -12.08
C ARG A 70 -8.95 1.78 -12.21
N LEU A 71 -8.46 1.88 -13.45
CA LEU A 71 -7.01 1.97 -13.70
C LEU A 71 -6.40 3.33 -13.32
N TRP A 72 -7.15 4.40 -13.50
CA TRP A 72 -6.69 5.77 -13.31
C TRP A 72 -7.68 6.58 -12.48
N PRO A 73 -7.24 7.53 -11.65
CA PRO A 73 -8.11 8.51 -11.03
C PRO A 73 -8.58 9.54 -12.07
N ASP A 74 -9.75 10.12 -11.84
CA ASP A 74 -10.27 11.17 -12.75
C ASP A 74 -9.43 12.44 -12.68
N THR A 75 -8.88 12.71 -11.51
CA THR A 75 -7.96 13.83 -11.27
C THR A 75 -6.86 13.43 -10.31
N LEU A 76 -5.75 14.15 -10.28
CA LEU A 76 -4.68 13.98 -9.28
C LEU A 76 -4.96 14.77 -7.99
N GLU A 77 -6.20 15.12 -7.75
CA GLU A 77 -6.65 15.72 -6.50
C GLU A 77 -6.93 14.64 -5.45
N MET A 78 -6.88 15.01 -4.18
CA MET A 78 -6.95 14.08 -3.06
C MET A 78 -8.22 13.26 -3.02
N ASP A 79 -9.34 13.83 -3.42
CA ASP A 79 -10.62 13.14 -3.42
C ASP A 79 -10.63 11.98 -4.41
N SER A 80 -10.00 12.18 -5.57
CA SER A 80 -9.83 11.12 -6.57
C SER A 80 -8.72 10.14 -6.21
N LEU A 81 -7.69 10.56 -5.47
CA LEU A 81 -6.58 9.72 -5.07
C LEU A 81 -6.87 8.86 -3.83
N SER A 82 -7.97 9.12 -3.11
CA SER A 82 -8.30 8.37 -1.89
C SER A 82 -8.37 6.87 -2.10
N ASP A 83 -8.81 6.42 -3.27
CA ASP A 83 -8.92 5.01 -3.65
C ASP A 83 -7.64 4.46 -4.30
N PHE A 84 -6.72 5.33 -4.74
CA PHE A 84 -5.52 4.98 -5.50
C PHE A 84 -4.22 4.99 -4.68
N TYR A 85 -4.29 5.32 -3.41
CA TYR A 85 -3.13 5.56 -2.54
C TYR A 85 -2.20 4.37 -2.33
N SER A 86 -2.49 3.23 -2.91
CA SER A 86 -1.79 1.99 -2.59
C SER A 86 -1.13 1.29 -3.75
N GLN A 87 -0.67 2.03 -4.77
CA GLN A 87 0.14 1.38 -5.82
C GLN A 87 1.40 0.75 -5.20
N MET A 88 2.09 1.48 -4.34
CA MET A 88 3.22 0.98 -3.57
C MET A 88 3.12 1.40 -2.11
N ARG A 89 3.16 0.45 -1.21
CA ARG A 89 3.16 0.68 0.24
C ARG A 89 4.44 0.19 0.87
N LEU A 90 4.95 0.96 1.81
CA LEU A 90 5.92 0.46 2.76
C LEU A 90 5.21 -0.36 3.82
N LYS A 91 5.57 -1.63 3.93
CA LYS A 91 5.21 -2.45 5.08
C LYS A 91 6.33 -2.33 6.09
N VAL A 92 5.91 -2.25 7.31
CA VAL A 92 6.72 -2.51 8.48
C VAL A 92 7.44 -1.32 9.04
N PHE A 93 6.74 -0.79 9.95
CA PHE A 93 7.38 -0.25 11.12
C PHE A 93 7.46 -1.38 12.15
N LYS A 94 8.46 -2.25 12.12
CA LYS A 94 8.69 -3.20 13.21
C LYS A 94 9.10 -2.42 14.44
N GLY A 95 8.51 -2.77 15.56
CA GLY A 95 9.16 -2.65 16.82
C GLY A 95 8.75 -1.56 17.78
N ILE A 96 7.50 -1.13 17.78
CA ILE A 96 7.02 -0.67 19.06
C ILE A 96 6.63 -1.93 19.83
N LYS A 97 7.44 -2.27 20.83
CA LYS A 97 6.93 -3.07 21.95
C LYS A 97 5.61 -2.41 22.33
N GLN A 98 4.50 -3.13 22.19
CA GLN A 98 3.21 -2.66 22.64
C GLN A 98 3.46 -1.99 24.00
N ILE A 99 3.11 -0.72 24.11
CA ILE A 99 3.06 -0.10 25.42
C ILE A 99 2.09 -1.00 26.18
N LYS A 100 2.61 -1.76 27.14
CA LYS A 100 1.80 -2.71 27.91
C LYS A 100 0.58 -1.96 28.36
N GLN A 101 -0.61 -2.46 27.99
CA GLN A 101 -1.84 -1.88 28.50
C GLN A 101 -1.70 -1.78 30.02
N PRO A 102 -2.08 -0.66 30.63
CA PRO A 102 -2.28 -0.63 32.04
C PRO A 102 -3.24 -1.78 32.41
N GLU A 103 -2.96 -2.47 33.48
CA GLU A 103 -3.69 -3.69 33.92
C GLU A 103 -5.20 -3.49 34.17
N ASN A 104 -5.69 -2.28 34.05
CA ASN A 104 -7.10 -1.90 34.16
C ASN A 104 -7.89 -2.16 32.86
N GLN A 105 -7.77 -3.38 32.31
CA GLN A 105 -8.77 -3.84 31.35
C GLN A 105 -10.13 -3.95 32.06
N SER A 106 -11.19 -3.46 31.41
CA SER A 106 -12.53 -3.58 31.98
C SER A 106 -12.80 -5.05 32.32
N PHE A 107 -13.47 -5.30 33.44
CA PHE A 107 -13.82 -6.64 33.94
C PHE A 107 -14.44 -7.52 32.84
N LEU A 108 -15.28 -6.93 31.99
CA LEU A 108 -15.87 -7.59 30.82
C LEU A 108 -14.84 -8.13 29.84
N ARG A 109 -13.76 -7.37 29.58
CA ARG A 109 -12.68 -7.78 28.67
C ARG A 109 -11.80 -8.88 29.27
N ALA A 110 -11.57 -8.85 30.57
CA ALA A 110 -10.88 -9.92 31.30
C ALA A 110 -11.67 -11.24 31.30
N VAL A 111 -12.99 -11.17 31.39
CA VAL A 111 -13.88 -12.33 31.30
C VAL A 111 -13.94 -12.90 29.88
N LEU A 112 -14.05 -12.04 28.84
CA LEU A 112 -14.01 -12.46 27.45
C LEU A 112 -12.68 -13.12 27.08
N ASN A 113 -11.56 -12.61 27.58
CA ASN A 113 -10.24 -13.21 27.36
C ASN A 113 -10.07 -14.59 28.01
N LYS A 114 -10.78 -14.88 29.12
CA LYS A 114 -10.78 -16.21 29.76
C LYS A 114 -11.61 -17.25 28.98
N VAL A 115 -12.61 -16.83 28.26
CA VAL A 115 -13.53 -17.71 27.51
C VAL A 115 -12.99 -18.03 26.10
N SER A 116 -12.08 -17.21 25.55
CA SER A 116 -11.68 -17.24 24.13
C SER A 116 -10.46 -18.11 23.79
N GLY A 117 -10.02 -19.06 24.64
CA GLY A 117 -8.95 -19.99 24.30
C GLY A 117 -7.51 -19.41 24.43
N PRO A 118 -6.47 -20.15 24.00
CA PRO A 118 -5.09 -19.78 24.21
C PRO A 118 -4.77 -18.41 23.62
N LYS A 119 -4.08 -17.58 24.40
CA LYS A 119 -3.59 -16.27 23.96
C LYS A 119 -2.66 -16.47 22.77
N ILE A 120 -3.16 -16.22 21.58
CA ILE A 120 -2.29 -15.94 20.44
C ILE A 120 -1.73 -14.57 20.76
N GLU A 121 -0.44 -14.48 21.09
CA GLU A 121 0.23 -13.19 21.16
C GLU A 121 0.06 -12.55 19.78
N PRO A 122 -0.54 -11.36 19.67
CA PRO A 122 -0.66 -10.72 18.37
C PRO A 122 0.75 -10.52 17.86
N GLU A 123 1.01 -10.96 16.62
CA GLU A 123 2.22 -10.58 15.90
C GLU A 123 2.41 -9.07 16.05
N PRO A 124 3.65 -8.57 16.14
CA PRO A 124 3.92 -7.15 16.26
C PRO A 124 3.42 -6.45 15.00
N LEU A 125 2.14 -6.10 15.01
CA LEU A 125 1.50 -5.31 13.99
C LEU A 125 2.00 -3.87 14.15
N ASN A 126 2.09 -3.16 13.03
CA ASN A 126 2.47 -1.73 12.98
C ASN A 126 1.40 -0.85 13.60
N ILE A 127 1.09 -1.05 14.87
CA ILE A 127 -0.02 -0.44 15.55
C ILE A 127 0.51 0.34 16.73
N TRP A 128 0.15 1.62 16.78
CA TRP A 128 0.37 2.51 17.91
C TRP A 128 -0.92 2.70 18.67
N TRP A 129 -0.81 2.89 19.96
CA TRP A 129 -1.90 3.28 20.81
C TRP A 129 -1.59 4.62 21.46
N ILE A 130 -2.49 5.57 21.33
CA ILE A 130 -2.30 6.93 21.83
C ILE A 130 -2.12 6.96 23.37
N GLY A 131 -2.59 5.92 24.07
CA GLY A 131 -2.56 5.90 25.52
C GLY A 131 -3.70 6.70 26.15
N ILE A 132 -3.70 6.75 27.48
CA ILE A 132 -4.72 7.46 28.26
C ILE A 132 -4.15 8.68 28.98
N ASP A 133 -2.86 8.90 28.93
CA ASP A 133 -2.18 10.00 29.59
C ASP A 133 -1.26 10.77 28.63
N GLU A 134 -0.94 11.99 28.98
CA GLU A 134 -0.13 12.92 28.18
C GLU A 134 1.28 12.37 27.92
N LYS A 135 1.88 11.69 28.89
CA LYS A 135 3.24 11.14 28.76
C LYS A 135 3.28 10.03 27.70
N ALA A 136 2.30 9.13 27.73
CA ALA A 136 2.17 8.07 26.72
C ALA A 136 1.92 8.66 25.33
N PHE A 137 1.08 9.69 25.23
CA PHE A 137 0.83 10.42 23.99
C PHE A 137 2.11 11.03 23.40
N ILE A 138 2.92 11.71 24.23
CA ILE A 138 4.19 12.31 23.79
C ILE A 138 5.13 11.23 23.28
N GLN A 139 5.33 10.14 24.03
CA GLN A 139 6.21 9.04 23.63
C GLN A 139 5.79 8.39 22.31
N VAL A 140 4.49 8.16 22.12
CA VAL A 140 3.95 7.63 20.85
C VAL A 140 4.19 8.60 19.71
N THR A 141 3.96 9.89 19.92
CA THR A 141 4.17 10.92 18.88
C THR A 141 5.63 11.00 18.46
N GLU A 142 6.55 11.03 19.41
CA GLU A 142 8.00 11.04 19.14
C GLU A 142 8.45 9.79 18.38
N ASP A 143 7.96 8.62 18.78
CA ASP A 143 8.29 7.38 18.08
C ASP A 143 7.74 7.35 16.66
N VAL A 144 6.50 7.80 16.45
CA VAL A 144 5.89 7.96 15.12
C VAL A 144 6.73 8.87 14.23
N ILE A 145 7.11 10.04 14.72
CA ILE A 145 7.93 11.00 13.99
C ILE A 145 9.29 10.37 13.64
N ARG A 146 9.95 9.73 14.59
CA ARG A 146 11.23 9.05 14.39
C ARG A 146 11.12 7.96 13.31
N GLN A 147 10.08 7.15 13.32
CA GLN A 147 9.90 6.10 12.32
C GLN A 147 9.55 6.66 10.94
N ILE A 148 8.75 7.72 10.87
CA ILE A 148 8.52 8.43 9.61
C ILE A 148 9.86 8.90 9.03
N GLN A 149 10.68 9.58 9.82
CA GLN A 149 11.97 10.09 9.36
C GLN A 149 12.95 8.99 8.93
N ASN A 150 13.08 7.94 9.73
CA ASN A 150 14.09 6.91 9.51
C ASN A 150 13.68 5.83 8.50
N LYS A 151 12.38 5.67 8.23
CA LYS A 151 11.89 4.61 7.35
C LYS A 151 11.04 5.14 6.20
N ALA A 152 9.99 5.90 6.47
CA ALA A 152 9.07 6.33 5.43
C ALA A 152 9.71 7.33 4.47
N LEU A 153 10.43 8.33 4.98
CA LEU A 153 11.12 9.31 4.13
C LEU A 153 12.26 8.66 3.33
N VAL A 154 12.96 7.69 3.90
CA VAL A 154 13.99 6.91 3.18
C VAL A 154 13.35 6.12 2.04
N PHE A 155 12.20 5.47 2.29
CA PHE A 155 11.43 4.78 1.27
C PHE A 155 11.00 5.72 0.13
N TYR A 156 10.44 6.87 0.45
CA TYR A 156 10.03 7.84 -0.56
C TYR A 156 11.20 8.33 -1.39
N LYS A 157 12.32 8.66 -0.74
CA LYS A 157 13.54 9.11 -1.41
C LYS A 157 14.13 8.04 -2.33
N ARG A 158 14.13 6.78 -1.90
CA ARG A 158 14.57 5.65 -2.74
C ARG A 158 13.74 5.55 -4.02
N LEU A 159 12.43 5.78 -3.95
CA LEU A 159 11.52 5.69 -5.09
C LEU A 159 11.47 6.96 -5.96
N GLU A 160 12.24 8.00 -5.67
CA GLU A 160 12.40 9.17 -6.55
C GLU A 160 13.13 8.81 -7.84
N SER A 161 14.14 7.95 -7.74
CA SER A 161 14.88 7.47 -8.90
C SER A 161 14.08 6.41 -9.64
N LYS A 162 13.72 6.67 -10.89
CA LYS A 162 13.03 5.72 -11.77
C LYS A 162 13.85 4.43 -11.98
N ASN A 163 15.18 4.53 -11.98
CA ASN A 163 16.07 3.39 -12.09
C ASN A 163 16.04 2.54 -10.81
N GLU A 164 15.97 3.17 -9.63
CA GLU A 164 15.79 2.45 -8.37
C GLU A 164 14.41 1.83 -8.29
N LEU A 165 13.38 2.51 -8.78
CA LEU A 165 12.04 1.97 -8.84
C LEU A 165 11.98 0.69 -9.69
N ILE A 166 12.52 0.73 -10.92
CA ILE A 166 12.50 -0.47 -11.78
C ILE A 166 13.40 -1.58 -11.23
N ARG A 167 14.54 -1.24 -10.64
CA ARG A 167 15.39 -2.21 -9.95
C ARG A 167 14.64 -2.89 -8.81
N THR A 168 13.98 -2.11 -7.98
CA THR A 168 13.15 -2.62 -6.88
C THR A 168 12.06 -3.56 -7.39
N LEU A 169 11.38 -3.20 -8.48
CA LEU A 169 10.32 -4.02 -9.07
C LEU A 169 10.83 -5.34 -9.66
N MET A 170 12.05 -5.36 -10.20
CA MET A 170 12.64 -6.53 -10.85
C MET A 170 13.38 -7.46 -9.87
N GLU A 171 14.04 -6.90 -8.87
CA GLU A 171 14.88 -7.66 -7.93
C GLU A 171 14.09 -8.29 -6.78
N ASP A 172 12.94 -7.72 -6.45
CA ASP A 172 12.13 -8.15 -5.32
C ASP A 172 11.41 -9.47 -5.60
N LYS A 173 12.17 -10.56 -5.56
CA LYS A 173 11.61 -11.91 -5.76
C LYS A 173 10.75 -12.38 -4.59
N ASP A 174 11.07 -11.97 -3.37
CA ASP A 174 10.55 -12.59 -2.15
C ASP A 174 10.03 -11.59 -1.09
N VAL A 175 10.02 -10.31 -1.35
CA VAL A 175 9.66 -9.28 -0.35
C VAL A 175 8.18 -9.29 0.03
N TRP A 176 7.42 -10.13 -0.60
CA TRP A 176 5.95 -10.13 -0.58
C TRP A 176 5.32 -10.98 0.49
N GLY A 177 6.07 -11.82 1.06
CA GLY A 177 5.46 -12.83 1.86
C GLY A 177 5.56 -12.59 3.33
N CYS A 178 6.60 -12.21 3.86
CA CYS A 178 6.78 -12.22 5.29
C CYS A 178 8.20 -11.83 5.67
N ASP A 179 8.39 -11.40 6.87
CA ASP A 179 9.60 -11.48 7.68
C ASP A 179 10.81 -10.61 7.37
N THR A 180 10.85 -9.88 6.26
CA THR A 180 11.91 -8.91 6.09
C THR A 180 11.56 -7.59 6.76
N GLU A 181 12.52 -7.02 7.48
CA GLU A 181 12.32 -5.79 8.27
C GLU A 181 11.99 -4.55 7.44
N GLU A 182 12.13 -4.61 6.12
CA GLU A 182 12.00 -3.49 5.19
C GLU A 182 11.26 -3.87 3.90
N GLY A 183 10.14 -4.59 4.00
CA GLY A 183 9.38 -5.01 2.83
C GLY A 183 8.55 -3.89 2.19
N ILE A 184 8.55 -3.83 0.87
CA ILE A 184 7.58 -3.05 0.10
C ILE A 184 6.37 -3.93 -0.18
N TYR A 185 5.20 -3.48 0.22
CA TYR A 185 3.96 -4.24 0.11
C TYR A 185 3.18 -3.99 -1.17
N ASP A 186 2.32 -4.94 -1.42
CA ASP A 186 1.24 -4.87 -2.39
C ASP A 186 1.60 -5.07 -3.87
N PHE A 187 2.80 -5.52 -4.20
CA PHE A 187 3.08 -5.91 -5.58
C PHE A 187 2.71 -7.36 -5.92
N GLY A 188 2.70 -8.26 -4.96
CA GLY A 188 2.47 -9.70 -5.20
C GLY A 188 3.67 -10.42 -5.84
N GLY A 189 4.89 -9.90 -5.65
CA GLY A 189 6.11 -10.42 -6.26
C GLY A 189 6.32 -9.96 -7.70
N ASN A 190 7.56 -10.02 -8.16
CA ASN A 190 7.96 -9.59 -9.50
C ASN A 190 7.32 -10.41 -10.64
N ASP A 191 6.88 -11.63 -10.38
CA ASP A 191 6.21 -12.52 -11.33
C ASP A 191 4.68 -12.52 -11.21
N SER A 192 4.10 -11.67 -10.34
CA SER A 192 2.65 -11.50 -10.27
C SER A 192 2.14 -10.59 -11.39
N ILE A 193 0.83 -10.66 -11.69
CA ILE A 193 0.18 -9.73 -12.63
C ILE A 193 0.52 -8.29 -12.27
N LYS A 194 0.46 -7.94 -10.98
CA LYS A 194 0.73 -6.59 -10.50
C LYS A 194 2.21 -6.20 -10.64
N GLY A 195 3.13 -7.07 -10.22
CA GLY A 195 4.57 -6.84 -10.35
C GLY A 195 5.00 -6.67 -11.80
N LEU A 196 4.55 -7.56 -12.68
CA LEU A 196 4.83 -7.51 -14.13
C LEU A 196 4.23 -6.25 -14.78
N CYS A 197 2.98 -5.91 -14.44
CA CYS A 197 2.33 -4.69 -14.92
C CYS A 197 3.14 -3.45 -14.52
N TYR A 198 3.47 -3.30 -13.25
CA TYR A 198 4.22 -2.13 -12.77
C TYR A 198 5.63 -2.06 -13.35
N THR A 199 6.32 -3.20 -13.47
CA THR A 199 7.63 -3.26 -14.15
C THR A 199 7.52 -2.81 -15.60
N GLY A 200 6.54 -3.32 -16.32
CA GLY A 200 6.32 -2.97 -17.72
C GLY A 200 6.04 -1.48 -17.94
N PHE A 201 5.10 -0.89 -17.17
CA PHE A 201 4.79 0.53 -17.27
C PHE A 201 5.95 1.42 -16.83
N THR A 202 6.72 1.02 -15.81
CA THR A 202 7.91 1.76 -15.40
C THR A 202 8.98 1.70 -16.47
N ALA A 203 9.21 0.53 -17.06
CA ALA A 203 10.18 0.33 -18.14
C ALA A 203 9.82 1.15 -19.38
N MET A 204 8.52 1.22 -19.75
CA MET A 204 8.03 2.12 -20.80
C MET A 204 8.40 3.58 -20.51
N HIS A 205 8.14 4.02 -19.28
CA HIS A 205 8.36 5.40 -18.86
C HIS A 205 9.83 5.82 -18.84
N ILE A 206 10.77 4.86 -18.77
CA ILE A 206 12.21 5.09 -18.84
C ILE A 206 12.84 4.58 -20.16
N GLU A 207 12.00 4.31 -21.16
CA GLU A 207 12.40 3.90 -22.52
C GLU A 207 13.18 2.57 -22.58
N ARG A 208 13.04 1.71 -21.58
CA ARG A 208 13.58 0.34 -21.59
C ARG A 208 12.59 -0.62 -22.24
N PHE A 209 12.39 -0.45 -23.53
CA PHE A 209 11.31 -1.10 -24.28
C PHE A 209 11.41 -2.65 -24.30
N ASP A 210 12.62 -3.22 -24.22
CA ASP A 210 12.78 -4.67 -24.18
C ASP A 210 12.22 -5.26 -22.88
N VAL A 211 12.57 -4.62 -21.75
CA VAL A 211 12.04 -4.99 -20.43
C VAL A 211 10.54 -4.74 -20.36
N ALA A 212 10.08 -3.62 -20.93
CA ALA A 212 8.66 -3.28 -20.98
C ALA A 212 7.87 -4.34 -21.73
N LYS A 213 8.33 -4.71 -22.94
CA LYS A 213 7.69 -5.73 -23.76
C LYS A 213 7.59 -7.07 -23.05
N GLU A 214 8.72 -7.60 -22.57
CA GLU A 214 8.76 -8.89 -21.88
C GLU A 214 7.81 -8.89 -20.66
N SER A 215 7.87 -7.86 -19.84
CA SER A 215 7.04 -7.79 -18.63
C SER A 215 5.55 -7.69 -18.96
N LEU A 216 5.18 -6.88 -19.95
CA LEU A 216 3.77 -6.69 -20.33
C LEU A 216 3.21 -7.92 -21.06
N GLU A 217 3.98 -8.61 -21.90
CA GLU A 217 3.57 -9.88 -22.53
C GLU A 217 3.28 -10.94 -21.46
N ARG A 218 4.20 -11.15 -20.52
CA ARG A 218 4.00 -12.09 -19.41
C ARG A 218 2.82 -11.67 -18.50
N CYS A 219 2.63 -10.37 -18.28
CA CYS A 219 1.48 -9.87 -17.55
C CYS A 219 0.17 -10.21 -18.25
N LEU A 220 0.10 -9.99 -19.57
CA LEU A 220 -1.06 -10.27 -20.40
C LEU A 220 -1.41 -11.77 -20.37
N ASP A 221 -0.43 -12.65 -20.55
CA ASP A 221 -0.62 -14.11 -20.51
C ASP A 221 -1.25 -14.54 -19.18
N LYS A 222 -0.71 -14.07 -18.04
CA LYS A 222 -1.24 -14.41 -16.72
C LYS A 222 -2.65 -13.82 -16.48
N LEU A 223 -2.89 -12.64 -17.01
CA LEU A 223 -4.19 -11.96 -16.87
C LEU A 223 -5.26 -12.67 -17.70
N MET A 224 -4.93 -13.10 -18.92
CA MET A 224 -5.81 -13.91 -19.79
C MET A 224 -6.15 -15.25 -19.14
N ASP A 225 -5.15 -15.95 -18.60
CA ASP A 225 -5.32 -17.21 -17.87
C ASP A 225 -6.25 -17.07 -16.67
N LYS A 226 -6.08 -15.98 -15.90
CA LYS A 226 -6.98 -15.62 -14.79
C LYS A 226 -8.40 -15.34 -15.30
N TYR A 227 -8.52 -14.54 -16.36
CA TYR A 227 -9.80 -14.15 -16.95
C TYR A 227 -10.61 -15.36 -17.41
N GLU A 228 -9.98 -16.28 -18.14
CA GLU A 228 -10.63 -17.54 -18.57
C GLU A 228 -11.07 -18.41 -17.39
N LYS A 229 -10.20 -18.56 -16.37
CA LYS A 229 -10.54 -19.32 -15.16
C LYS A 229 -11.75 -18.71 -14.44
N PHE A 230 -11.82 -17.40 -14.36
CA PHE A 230 -12.92 -16.70 -13.69
C PHE A 230 -14.22 -16.83 -14.49
N GLN A 231 -14.16 -16.78 -15.82
CA GLN A 231 -15.33 -17.06 -16.67
C GLN A 231 -15.86 -18.48 -16.46
N LYS A 232 -14.98 -19.47 -16.48
CA LYS A 232 -15.37 -20.89 -16.30
C LYS A 232 -15.99 -21.17 -14.92
N ASN A 233 -15.57 -20.42 -13.90
CA ASN A 233 -15.98 -20.63 -12.51
C ASN A 233 -17.08 -19.65 -12.04
N THR A 234 -17.75 -18.99 -12.96
CA THR A 234 -18.84 -18.02 -12.65
C THR A 234 -18.44 -16.89 -11.68
N MET A 235 -17.14 -16.61 -11.54
CA MET A 235 -16.62 -15.57 -10.64
C MET A 235 -16.93 -14.15 -11.12
N TYR A 236 -17.40 -13.99 -12.35
CA TYR A 236 -17.85 -12.73 -12.93
C TYR A 236 -19.38 -12.56 -12.86
N GLU A 237 -20.09 -13.43 -12.17
CA GLU A 237 -21.52 -13.30 -11.95
C GLU A 237 -21.82 -12.37 -10.76
N GLY A 238 -23.02 -11.80 -10.78
CA GLY A 238 -23.45 -10.80 -9.79
C GLY A 238 -22.77 -9.43 -9.98
N LYS A 239 -23.16 -8.46 -9.17
CA LYS A 239 -22.69 -7.06 -9.31
C LYS A 239 -21.17 -6.94 -9.18
N ASP A 240 -20.61 -7.47 -8.10
CA ASP A 240 -19.17 -7.40 -7.83
C ASP A 240 -18.34 -8.17 -8.87
N GLY A 241 -18.89 -9.28 -9.37
CA GLY A 241 -18.27 -10.05 -10.45
C GLY A 241 -18.23 -9.29 -11.76
N LEU A 242 -19.31 -8.60 -12.12
CA LEU A 242 -19.36 -7.76 -13.33
C LEU A 242 -18.40 -6.57 -13.24
N GLU A 243 -18.33 -5.89 -12.09
CA GLU A 243 -17.37 -4.80 -11.88
C GLU A 243 -15.92 -5.29 -12.06
N ARG A 244 -15.59 -6.47 -11.50
CA ARG A 244 -14.29 -7.10 -11.67
C ARG A 244 -14.01 -7.47 -13.12
N LYS A 245 -15.01 -7.99 -13.85
CA LYS A 245 -14.88 -8.31 -15.28
C LYS A 245 -14.53 -7.09 -16.11
N VAL A 246 -15.27 -6.01 -15.94
CA VAL A 246 -15.02 -4.73 -16.62
C VAL A 246 -13.62 -4.20 -16.31
N PHE A 247 -13.17 -4.34 -15.08
CA PHE A 247 -11.82 -3.95 -14.69
C PHE A 247 -10.74 -4.80 -15.38
N ASP A 248 -10.87 -6.13 -15.35
CA ASP A 248 -9.92 -7.05 -15.99
C ASP A 248 -9.87 -6.81 -17.52
N GLU A 249 -11.00 -6.62 -18.17
CA GLU A 249 -11.08 -6.25 -19.61
C GLU A 249 -10.41 -4.91 -19.92
N SER A 250 -10.62 -3.91 -19.06
CA SER A 250 -9.97 -2.61 -19.20
C SER A 250 -8.46 -2.69 -19.06
N LEU A 251 -7.96 -3.54 -18.15
CA LEU A 251 -6.53 -3.76 -17.96
C LEU A 251 -5.91 -4.50 -19.15
N ILE A 252 -6.59 -5.53 -19.68
CA ILE A 252 -6.17 -6.24 -20.88
C ILE A 252 -5.99 -5.26 -22.03
N ALA A 253 -7.03 -4.49 -22.34
CA ALA A 253 -6.99 -3.50 -23.43
C ALA A 253 -5.89 -2.45 -23.23
N CYS A 254 -5.66 -2.01 -22.00
CA CYS A 254 -4.58 -1.08 -21.67
C CYS A 254 -3.20 -1.67 -21.97
N ILE A 255 -2.94 -2.93 -21.59
CA ILE A 255 -1.67 -3.61 -21.86
C ILE A 255 -1.46 -3.85 -23.34
N GLU A 256 -2.47 -4.32 -24.08
CA GLU A 256 -2.42 -4.52 -25.53
C GLU A 256 -2.09 -3.23 -26.28
N ASN A 257 -2.69 -2.12 -25.88
CA ASN A 257 -2.37 -0.80 -26.45
C ASN A 257 -0.90 -0.44 -26.18
N LYS A 258 -0.38 -0.68 -24.98
CA LYS A 258 1.04 -0.40 -24.69
C LYS A 258 2.00 -1.29 -25.45
N LEU A 259 1.68 -2.56 -25.64
CA LEU A 259 2.46 -3.48 -26.50
C LEU A 259 2.44 -3.02 -27.97
N SER A 260 1.33 -2.49 -28.44
CA SER A 260 1.22 -1.92 -29.78
C SER A 260 2.06 -0.66 -29.94
N GLU A 261 2.08 0.23 -28.93
CA GLU A 261 2.97 1.40 -28.91
C GLU A 261 4.44 0.98 -28.99
N ILE A 262 4.87 -0.04 -28.24
CA ILE A 262 6.26 -0.55 -28.29
C ILE A 262 6.63 -1.04 -29.68
N LYS A 263 5.72 -1.78 -30.35
CA LYS A 263 5.95 -2.26 -31.74
C LYS A 263 6.13 -1.13 -32.75
N LEU A 264 5.43 0.00 -32.55
CA LEU A 264 5.56 1.17 -33.42
C LEU A 264 6.86 1.94 -33.17
N LEU A 265 7.36 1.94 -31.94
CA LEU A 265 8.60 2.62 -31.56
C LEU A 265 9.85 1.83 -31.94
N ARG A 266 9.73 0.52 -32.12
CA ARG A 266 10.81 -0.40 -32.54
C ARG A 266 10.27 -1.41 -33.55
N PRO A 267 10.16 -1.01 -34.82
CA PRO A 267 9.72 -1.89 -35.90
C PRO A 267 10.71 -3.06 -36.16
#